data_e0865011be81fde371a781d41d4b5ac4
#
_entry.id   e0865011be81fde371a781d41d4b5ac4
#
_cell.length_a   1.000
_cell.length_b   1.000
_cell.length_c   1.000
_cell.angle_alpha   90.00
_cell.angle_beta   90.00
_cell.angle_gamma   90.00
#
_symmetry.space_group_name_H-M   'P 1'
#
loop_
_entity.id
_entity.type
_entity.pdbx_description
1 polymer ?
#
loop_
_entity_poly.entity_id
_entity_poly.type
_entity_poly.pdbx_seq_one_letter_code
_entity_poly.pdbx_strand_id
1 'polypeptide(L)'
;RRRINHKHMVNGVSFLNPEATYIDIDVEIAPEVQIEANVTLKGQTKIGAETVLTNGTYVVDSTIGAGAIITNSMIEESSVADGVTVGPYAHIRPGSSLGAQVHIGNFVEVKGSSIGENTKAGHLTYIGNCEVGSNVNFGAGTITVNYDGKNKYKTVIGNNVFVGSNSTIIAPVELGDNSLVGAGSTITKDVPADAIAIGRGRQVNKDEYATRLPHHPKNQ
;
A
#
# COMPACT_ATOMS: atom_id res chain seq x y z
N ARG A 1 -23.28 19.96 -5.67
CA ARG A 1 -22.16 19.58 -6.54
C ARG A 1 -21.64 20.78 -7.33
N ARG A 2 -22.39 21.34 -8.31
CA ARG A 2 -21.91 22.44 -9.20
C ARG A 2 -21.34 23.62 -8.43
N ARG A 3 -22.01 24.10 -7.37
CA ARG A 3 -21.56 25.23 -6.55
C ARG A 3 -20.23 24.93 -5.85
N ILE A 4 -20.07 23.72 -5.29
CA ILE A 4 -18.85 23.29 -4.59
C ILE A 4 -17.71 23.16 -5.57
N ASN A 5 -17.88 22.43 -6.67
CA ASN A 5 -16.83 22.25 -7.67
C ASN A 5 -16.40 23.62 -8.28
N HIS A 6 -17.36 24.53 -8.55
CA HIS A 6 -17.04 25.88 -9.02
C HIS A 6 -16.20 26.67 -8.02
N LYS A 7 -16.50 26.57 -6.70
CA LYS A 7 -15.67 27.21 -5.65
C LYS A 7 -14.22 26.72 -5.72
N HIS A 8 -13.99 25.42 -5.88
CA HIS A 8 -12.65 24.86 -5.98
C HIS A 8 -11.95 25.27 -7.29
N MET A 9 -12.67 25.32 -8.42
CA MET A 9 -12.11 25.81 -9.69
C MET A 9 -11.64 27.27 -9.58
N VAL A 10 -12.41 28.13 -8.94
CA VAL A 10 -12.02 29.54 -8.68
C VAL A 10 -10.77 29.63 -7.80
N ASN A 11 -10.58 28.66 -6.91
CA ASN A 11 -9.41 28.57 -6.03
C ASN A 11 -8.22 27.83 -6.67
N GLY A 12 -8.21 27.62 -7.99
CA GLY A 12 -7.05 27.08 -8.72
C GLY A 12 -7.03 25.55 -8.83
N VAL A 13 -8.13 24.85 -8.59
CA VAL A 13 -8.24 23.40 -8.81
C VAL A 13 -8.68 23.11 -10.23
N SER A 14 -7.98 22.22 -10.91
CA SER A 14 -8.29 21.77 -12.28
C SER A 14 -9.16 20.51 -12.28
N PHE A 15 -10.25 20.53 -13.05
CA PHE A 15 -11.16 19.38 -13.20
C PHE A 15 -11.23 18.93 -14.67
N LEU A 16 -11.01 17.67 -14.92
CA LEU A 16 -11.26 17.10 -16.25
C LEU A 16 -12.77 16.99 -16.54
N ASN A 17 -13.57 16.59 -15.55
CA ASN A 17 -15.02 16.52 -15.67
C ASN A 17 -15.71 16.87 -14.34
N PRO A 18 -16.03 18.16 -14.10
CA PRO A 18 -16.66 18.58 -12.85
C PRO A 18 -18.10 18.01 -12.67
N GLU A 19 -18.77 17.64 -13.74
CA GLU A 19 -20.11 17.04 -13.64
C GLU A 19 -20.09 15.57 -13.16
N ALA A 20 -18.97 14.88 -13.28
CA ALA A 20 -18.78 13.52 -12.80
C ALA A 20 -17.94 13.44 -11.50
N THR A 21 -17.69 14.58 -10.83
CA THR A 21 -16.89 14.64 -9.59
C THR A 21 -17.77 15.02 -8.41
N TYR A 22 -17.64 14.30 -7.30
CA TYR A 22 -18.44 14.49 -6.08
C TYR A 22 -17.53 14.92 -4.93
N ILE A 23 -17.77 16.12 -4.39
CA ILE A 23 -17.00 16.72 -3.30
C ILE A 23 -17.97 17.22 -2.23
N ASP A 24 -17.78 16.78 -0.99
CA ASP A 24 -18.54 17.28 0.15
C ASP A 24 -18.14 18.71 0.51
N ILE A 25 -19.02 19.41 1.21
CA ILE A 25 -18.88 20.87 1.47
C ILE A 25 -17.69 21.21 2.36
N ASP A 26 -17.30 20.28 3.25
CA ASP A 26 -16.25 20.45 4.24
C ASP A 26 -14.87 20.02 3.73
N VAL A 27 -14.78 19.50 2.51
CA VAL A 27 -13.52 19.13 1.87
C VAL A 27 -12.69 20.37 1.56
N GLU A 28 -11.43 20.35 1.96
CA GLU A 28 -10.44 21.37 1.65
C GLU A 28 -9.50 20.90 0.53
N ILE A 29 -9.33 21.70 -0.51
CA ILE A 29 -8.43 21.39 -1.63
C ILE A 29 -7.53 22.58 -1.89
N ALA A 30 -6.22 22.36 -1.83
CA ALA A 30 -5.23 23.36 -2.15
C ALA A 30 -5.21 23.71 -3.66
N PRO A 31 -4.61 24.82 -4.08
CA PRO A 31 -4.46 25.15 -5.50
C PRO A 31 -3.57 24.15 -6.24
N GLU A 32 -3.64 24.17 -7.57
CA GLU A 32 -2.89 23.32 -8.51
C GLU A 32 -3.18 21.81 -8.40
N VAL A 33 -4.21 21.42 -7.64
CA VAL A 33 -4.69 20.03 -7.63
C VAL A 33 -5.41 19.70 -8.94
N GLN A 34 -5.13 18.53 -9.49
CA GLN A 34 -5.74 18.04 -10.72
C GLN A 34 -6.69 16.86 -10.38
N ILE A 35 -7.94 16.98 -10.81
CA ILE A 35 -9.00 16.00 -10.52
C ILE A 35 -9.60 15.48 -11.82
N GLU A 36 -9.44 14.17 -12.04
CA GLU A 36 -10.06 13.49 -13.17
C GLU A 36 -11.55 13.19 -12.92
N ALA A 37 -12.22 12.55 -13.88
CA ALA A 37 -13.62 12.18 -13.77
C ALA A 37 -13.86 11.10 -12.68
N ASN A 38 -15.08 11.05 -12.15
CA ASN A 38 -15.53 10.05 -11.18
C ASN A 38 -14.71 9.99 -9.88
N VAL A 39 -14.07 11.08 -9.51
CA VAL A 39 -13.44 11.23 -8.19
C VAL A 39 -14.51 11.58 -7.16
N THR A 40 -14.40 10.98 -5.97
CA THR A 40 -15.29 11.26 -4.83
C THR A 40 -14.46 11.62 -3.60
N LEU A 41 -14.69 12.81 -3.05
CA LEU A 41 -14.04 13.31 -1.83
C LEU A 41 -15.09 13.61 -0.77
N LYS A 42 -14.96 13.03 0.42
CA LYS A 42 -15.97 13.11 1.48
C LYS A 42 -15.42 13.53 2.83
N GLY A 43 -16.35 13.98 3.67
CA GLY A 43 -16.11 14.28 5.08
C GLY A 43 -15.09 15.39 5.28
N GLN A 44 -14.19 15.21 6.25
CA GLN A 44 -13.14 16.18 6.60
C GLN A 44 -11.84 15.98 5.79
N THR A 45 -11.97 15.59 4.51
CA THR A 45 -10.82 15.33 3.65
C THR A 45 -10.07 16.62 3.29
N LYS A 46 -8.72 16.54 3.32
CA LYS A 46 -7.82 17.62 2.92
C LYS A 46 -6.86 17.14 1.84
N ILE A 47 -6.73 17.90 0.76
CA ILE A 47 -5.86 17.60 -0.38
C ILE A 47 -4.80 18.69 -0.53
N GLY A 48 -3.54 18.31 -0.44
CA GLY A 48 -2.37 19.19 -0.62
C GLY A 48 -2.16 19.63 -2.07
N ALA A 49 -1.41 20.71 -2.25
CA ALA A 49 -1.14 21.30 -3.55
C ALA A 49 -0.47 20.32 -4.53
N GLU A 50 -0.66 20.55 -5.83
CA GLU A 50 -0.04 19.76 -6.91
C GLU A 50 -0.37 18.26 -6.89
N THR A 51 -1.36 17.85 -6.10
CA THR A 51 -1.83 16.45 -6.03
C THR A 51 -2.65 16.10 -7.27
N VAL A 52 -2.47 14.89 -7.77
CA VAL A 52 -3.23 14.34 -8.90
C VAL A 52 -4.15 13.22 -8.40
N LEU A 53 -5.45 13.39 -8.60
CA LEU A 53 -6.47 12.38 -8.29
C LEU A 53 -7.05 11.84 -9.58
N THR A 54 -6.71 10.60 -9.92
CA THR A 54 -7.18 10.03 -11.19
C THR A 54 -8.57 9.39 -11.08
N ASN A 55 -9.13 9.04 -12.21
CA ASN A 55 -10.48 8.47 -12.33
C ASN A 55 -10.76 7.36 -11.31
N GLY A 56 -11.91 7.42 -10.66
CA GLY A 56 -12.38 6.40 -9.72
C GLY A 56 -11.74 6.46 -8.33
N THR A 57 -10.93 7.48 -8.04
CA THR A 57 -10.37 7.70 -6.70
C THR A 57 -11.47 8.07 -5.71
N TYR A 58 -11.46 7.41 -4.55
CA TYR A 58 -12.38 7.66 -3.44
C TYR A 58 -11.59 7.97 -2.17
N VAL A 59 -11.81 9.14 -1.58
CA VAL A 59 -11.14 9.58 -0.35
C VAL A 59 -12.18 10.06 0.66
N VAL A 60 -12.11 9.58 1.89
CA VAL A 60 -13.00 10.01 2.97
C VAL A 60 -12.22 10.22 4.27
N ASP A 61 -12.51 11.32 4.99
CA ASP A 61 -11.96 11.68 6.29
C ASP A 61 -10.42 11.50 6.37
N SER A 62 -9.72 11.90 5.30
CA SER A 62 -8.29 11.66 5.13
C SER A 62 -7.53 12.91 4.75
N THR A 63 -6.25 12.95 5.10
CA THR A 63 -5.34 14.02 4.69
C THR A 63 -4.36 13.48 3.65
N ILE A 64 -4.30 14.14 2.49
CA ILE A 64 -3.35 13.84 1.40
C ILE A 64 -2.38 15.02 1.28
N GLY A 65 -1.09 14.74 1.38
CA GLY A 65 -0.01 15.73 1.27
C GLY A 65 0.17 16.29 -0.14
N ALA A 66 1.10 17.21 -0.29
CA ALA A 66 1.39 17.86 -1.56
C ALA A 66 2.10 16.91 -2.56
N GLY A 67 1.85 17.11 -3.86
CA GLY A 67 2.50 16.35 -4.94
C GLY A 67 2.19 14.85 -4.93
N ALA A 68 1.16 14.41 -4.23
CA ALA A 68 0.77 13.01 -4.22
C ALA A 68 0.06 12.62 -5.53
N ILE A 69 0.15 11.35 -5.91
CA ILE A 69 -0.56 10.79 -7.06
C ILE A 69 -1.42 9.62 -6.58
N ILE A 70 -2.73 9.79 -6.62
CA ILE A 70 -3.67 8.74 -6.21
C ILE A 70 -4.41 8.23 -7.45
N THR A 71 -4.14 6.99 -7.80
CA THR A 71 -4.67 6.36 -9.01
C THR A 71 -5.72 5.33 -8.65
N ASN A 72 -6.98 5.58 -9.02
CA ASN A 72 -8.11 4.64 -8.92
C ASN A 72 -8.06 3.77 -7.66
N SER A 73 -8.06 4.40 -6.50
CA SER A 73 -7.82 3.77 -5.21
C SER A 73 -8.73 4.34 -4.13
N MET A 74 -8.88 3.62 -3.02
CA MET A 74 -9.68 4.02 -1.88
C MET A 74 -8.78 4.36 -0.69
N ILE A 75 -9.06 5.51 -0.06
CA ILE A 75 -8.35 5.97 1.14
C ILE A 75 -9.38 6.44 2.17
N GLU A 76 -9.35 5.86 3.37
CA GLU A 76 -10.32 6.09 4.42
C GLU A 76 -9.63 6.38 5.76
N GLU A 77 -10.06 7.43 6.46
CA GLU A 77 -9.62 7.80 7.83
C GLU A 77 -8.10 7.63 8.04
N SER A 78 -7.32 8.16 7.08
CA SER A 78 -5.87 7.92 6.99
C SER A 78 -5.10 9.18 6.65
N SER A 79 -3.79 9.16 6.88
CA SER A 79 -2.88 10.24 6.52
C SER A 79 -1.86 9.77 5.48
N VAL A 80 -1.71 10.55 4.43
CA VAL A 80 -0.77 10.33 3.32
C VAL A 80 0.11 11.57 3.22
N ALA A 81 1.41 11.41 3.38
CA ALA A 81 2.36 12.55 3.33
C ALA A 81 2.69 12.96 1.88
N ASP A 82 3.63 13.89 1.73
CA ASP A 82 3.99 14.49 0.46
C ASP A 82 4.65 13.48 -0.51
N GLY A 83 4.37 13.64 -1.80
CA GLY A 83 4.98 12.88 -2.87
C GLY A 83 4.66 11.38 -2.88
N VAL A 84 3.68 10.94 -2.11
CA VAL A 84 3.23 9.54 -2.07
C VAL A 84 2.53 9.17 -3.36
N THR A 85 2.74 7.93 -3.82
CA THR A 85 1.98 7.36 -4.94
C THR A 85 1.16 6.17 -4.47
N VAL A 86 -0.14 6.15 -4.79
CA VAL A 86 -1.07 5.07 -4.40
C VAL A 86 -1.81 4.56 -5.63
N GLY A 87 -1.80 3.26 -5.82
CA GLY A 87 -2.63 2.59 -6.81
C GLY A 87 -1.91 2.10 -8.07
N PRO A 88 -2.68 1.65 -9.08
CA PRO A 88 -4.15 1.56 -9.05
C PRO A 88 -4.67 0.41 -8.17
N TYR A 89 -5.95 0.52 -7.79
CA TYR A 89 -6.68 -0.52 -7.04
C TYR A 89 -6.04 -0.86 -5.68
N ALA A 90 -5.49 0.14 -4.99
CA ALA A 90 -5.03 0.01 -3.62
C ALA A 90 -6.12 0.44 -2.63
N HIS A 91 -6.06 -0.09 -1.41
CA HIS A 91 -6.97 0.28 -0.34
C HIS A 91 -6.19 0.67 0.93
N ILE A 92 -6.19 1.94 1.26
CA ILE A 92 -5.63 2.46 2.51
C ILE A 92 -6.78 2.59 3.51
N ARG A 93 -6.80 1.72 4.49
CA ARG A 93 -7.89 1.57 5.45
C ARG A 93 -7.65 2.38 6.71
N PRO A 94 -8.73 2.61 7.50
CA PRO A 94 -8.70 3.44 8.70
C PRO A 94 -7.51 3.17 9.63
N GLY A 95 -6.98 4.26 10.19
CA GLY A 95 -5.87 4.25 11.12
C GLY A 95 -4.51 4.00 10.48
N SER A 96 -4.38 4.22 9.17
CA SER A 96 -3.10 4.07 8.46
C SER A 96 -2.42 5.42 8.23
N SER A 97 -1.08 5.42 8.23
CA SER A 97 -0.27 6.58 7.90
C SER A 97 0.85 6.20 6.93
N LEU A 98 0.98 6.95 5.84
CA LEU A 98 2.03 6.79 4.84
C LEU A 98 2.99 7.98 4.93
N GLY A 99 4.26 7.72 5.18
CA GLY A 99 5.34 8.71 5.17
C GLY A 99 5.64 9.27 3.77
N ALA A 100 6.48 10.30 3.70
CA ALA A 100 6.81 10.94 2.44
C ALA A 100 7.43 9.94 1.42
N GLN A 101 7.12 10.15 0.13
CA GLN A 101 7.64 9.35 -0.98
C GLN A 101 7.35 7.83 -0.90
N VAL A 102 6.40 7.40 -0.08
CA VAL A 102 5.95 6.01 -0.03
C VAL A 102 5.28 5.63 -1.36
N HIS A 103 5.55 4.43 -1.84
CA HIS A 103 4.90 3.86 -3.01
C HIS A 103 4.04 2.65 -2.64
N ILE A 104 2.74 2.77 -2.77
CA ILE A 104 1.76 1.69 -2.64
C ILE A 104 1.19 1.39 -4.02
N GLY A 105 1.54 0.23 -4.57
CA GLY A 105 1.13 -0.14 -5.93
C GLY A 105 -0.21 -0.89 -5.99
N ASN A 106 -0.40 -1.64 -7.07
CA ASN A 106 -1.69 -2.25 -7.38
C ASN A 106 -2.03 -3.46 -6.50
N PHE A 107 -3.29 -3.52 -6.10
CA PHE A 107 -3.84 -4.59 -5.26
C PHE A 107 -3.12 -4.71 -3.90
N VAL A 108 -2.72 -3.59 -3.35
CA VAL A 108 -2.13 -3.52 -2.00
C VAL A 108 -3.17 -2.99 -1.03
N GLU A 109 -3.29 -3.66 0.11
CA GLU A 109 -4.12 -3.20 1.23
C GLU A 109 -3.24 -2.86 2.43
N VAL A 110 -3.41 -1.65 2.97
CA VAL A 110 -2.76 -1.18 4.21
C VAL A 110 -3.84 -0.91 5.25
N LYS A 111 -3.71 -1.50 6.44
CA LYS A 111 -4.72 -1.37 7.50
C LYS A 111 -4.10 -1.14 8.87
N GLY A 112 -4.46 -0.03 9.52
CA GLY A 112 -4.03 0.26 10.88
C GLY A 112 -2.52 0.20 11.05
N SER A 113 -1.77 0.73 10.08
CA SER A 113 -0.31 0.60 9.99
C SER A 113 0.34 1.94 9.73
N SER A 114 1.53 2.14 10.28
CA SER A 114 2.41 3.27 9.95
C SER A 114 3.52 2.81 9.01
N ILE A 115 3.69 3.50 7.89
CA ILE A 115 4.70 3.20 6.87
C ILE A 115 5.68 4.37 6.80
N GLY A 116 6.95 4.12 7.07
CA GLY A 116 8.02 5.12 7.00
C GLY A 116 8.36 5.56 5.58
N GLU A 117 9.06 6.68 5.47
CA GLU A 117 9.37 7.34 4.19
C GLU A 117 10.12 6.42 3.20
N ASN A 118 9.95 6.67 1.90
CA ASN A 118 10.58 5.94 0.80
C ASN A 118 10.29 4.42 0.78
N THR A 119 9.39 3.92 1.60
CA THR A 119 9.01 2.50 1.64
C THR A 119 8.14 2.14 0.44
N LYS A 120 8.31 0.93 -0.08
CA LYS A 120 7.64 0.47 -1.30
C LYS A 120 6.93 -0.86 -1.07
N ALA A 121 5.66 -0.93 -1.47
CA ALA A 121 4.87 -2.15 -1.59
C ALA A 121 4.16 -2.13 -2.95
N GLY A 122 4.81 -2.64 -3.98
CA GLY A 122 4.39 -2.44 -5.38
C GLY A 122 3.20 -3.29 -5.81
N HIS A 123 2.99 -4.49 -5.24
CA HIS A 123 2.05 -5.45 -5.79
C HIS A 123 1.49 -6.43 -4.76
N LEU A 124 0.16 -6.68 -4.81
CA LEU A 124 -0.48 -7.86 -4.21
C LEU A 124 -0.09 -8.12 -2.74
N THR A 125 -0.03 -7.09 -1.91
CA THR A 125 0.51 -7.15 -0.55
C THR A 125 -0.56 -6.75 0.46
N TYR A 126 -0.61 -7.44 1.60
CA TYR A 126 -1.40 -7.04 2.76
C TYR A 126 -0.49 -6.61 3.91
N ILE A 127 -0.62 -5.36 4.36
CA ILE A 127 0.11 -4.79 5.50
C ILE A 127 -0.91 -4.40 6.57
N GLY A 128 -1.04 -5.22 7.59
CA GLY A 128 -2.02 -5.02 8.66
C GLY A 128 -1.39 -4.96 10.05
N ASN A 129 -1.75 -3.95 10.84
CA ASN A 129 -1.26 -3.72 12.19
C ASN A 129 0.29 -3.71 12.28
N CYS A 130 0.94 -2.97 11.38
CA CYS A 130 2.40 -2.90 11.29
C CYS A 130 2.93 -1.52 11.66
N GLU A 131 4.10 -1.51 12.29
CA GLU A 131 4.99 -0.35 12.35
C GLU A 131 6.16 -0.64 11.39
N VAL A 132 6.25 0.12 10.30
CA VAL A 132 7.25 -0.07 9.25
C VAL A 132 8.15 1.15 9.17
N GLY A 133 9.44 0.92 9.24
CA GLY A 133 10.48 1.95 9.10
C GLY A 133 10.60 2.49 7.67
N SER A 134 11.65 3.25 7.44
CA SER A 134 11.94 3.90 6.15
C SER A 134 12.73 2.98 5.21
N ASN A 135 12.61 3.23 3.90
CA ASN A 135 13.33 2.50 2.84
C ASN A 135 13.08 0.98 2.84
N VAL A 136 11.93 0.52 3.32
CA VAL A 136 11.56 -0.90 3.29
C VAL A 136 11.03 -1.25 1.91
N ASN A 137 11.36 -2.46 1.43
CA ASN A 137 10.79 -2.98 0.20
C ASN A 137 10.03 -4.28 0.45
N PHE A 138 8.73 -4.25 0.19
CA PHE A 138 7.88 -5.44 0.20
C PHE A 138 7.83 -6.07 -1.19
N GLY A 139 8.28 -7.31 -1.31
CA GLY A 139 8.10 -8.12 -2.52
C GLY A 139 6.63 -8.50 -2.72
N ALA A 140 6.24 -8.72 -3.97
CA ALA A 140 4.88 -9.07 -4.35
C ALA A 140 4.36 -10.30 -3.58
N GLY A 141 3.10 -10.27 -3.14
CA GLY A 141 2.49 -11.37 -2.41
C GLY A 141 2.91 -11.47 -0.94
N THR A 142 3.54 -10.45 -0.37
CA THR A 142 3.86 -10.42 1.06
C THR A 142 2.60 -10.21 1.88
N ILE A 143 2.46 -10.98 2.95
CA ILE A 143 1.33 -10.89 3.88
C ILE A 143 1.85 -10.77 5.32
N THR A 144 1.39 -9.76 6.04
CA THR A 144 1.56 -9.66 7.49
C THR A 144 0.34 -10.30 8.17
N VAL A 145 0.53 -11.48 8.76
CA VAL A 145 -0.54 -12.21 9.45
C VAL A 145 -0.68 -11.67 10.87
N ASN A 146 -1.67 -10.82 11.05
CA ASN A 146 -1.87 -10.07 12.28
C ASN A 146 -3.01 -10.59 13.19
N TYR A 147 -3.68 -11.69 12.84
CA TYR A 147 -4.85 -12.20 13.53
C TYR A 147 -4.77 -13.72 13.76
N ASP A 148 -4.96 -14.15 15.00
CA ASP A 148 -4.88 -15.55 15.42
C ASP A 148 -6.25 -16.28 15.52
N GLY A 149 -7.33 -15.59 15.10
CA GLY A 149 -8.70 -16.06 15.24
C GLY A 149 -9.43 -15.41 16.43
N LYS A 150 -8.73 -14.73 17.34
CA LYS A 150 -9.28 -14.03 18.51
C LYS A 150 -8.66 -12.64 18.71
N ASN A 151 -7.34 -12.53 18.68
CA ASN A 151 -6.59 -11.32 18.97
C ASN A 151 -5.83 -10.83 17.74
N LYS A 152 -5.52 -9.54 17.70
CA LYS A 152 -4.63 -8.93 16.71
C LYS A 152 -3.29 -8.62 17.37
N TYR A 153 -2.24 -8.87 16.62
CA TYR A 153 -0.86 -8.65 17.03
C TYR A 153 -0.17 -7.72 16.04
N LYS A 154 0.86 -7.04 16.53
CA LYS A 154 1.65 -6.09 15.75
C LYS A 154 2.88 -6.77 15.17
N THR A 155 3.23 -6.39 13.95
CA THR A 155 4.54 -6.63 13.33
C THR A 155 5.34 -5.34 13.35
N VAL A 156 6.60 -5.39 13.75
CA VAL A 156 7.53 -4.26 13.69
C VAL A 156 8.59 -4.56 12.63
N ILE A 157 8.79 -3.63 11.71
CA ILE A 157 9.78 -3.75 10.63
C ILE A 157 10.67 -2.51 10.67
N GLY A 158 11.96 -2.72 10.88
CA GLY A 158 12.96 -1.67 10.96
C GLY A 158 13.20 -0.96 9.62
N ASN A 159 14.30 -0.20 9.55
CA ASN A 159 14.65 0.54 8.35
C ASN A 159 15.47 -0.33 7.37
N ASN A 160 15.41 0.01 6.07
CA ASN A 160 16.18 -0.65 5.01
C ASN A 160 15.93 -2.16 4.91
N VAL A 161 14.78 -2.65 5.35
CA VAL A 161 14.45 -4.08 5.32
C VAL A 161 13.99 -4.48 3.92
N PHE A 162 14.46 -5.62 3.44
CA PHE A 162 13.98 -6.22 2.20
C PHE A 162 13.18 -7.48 2.49
N VAL A 163 11.89 -7.49 2.16
CA VAL A 163 11.02 -8.66 2.26
C VAL A 163 10.83 -9.28 0.89
N GLY A 164 11.36 -10.49 0.71
CA GLY A 164 11.25 -11.23 -0.55
C GLY A 164 9.81 -11.61 -0.88
N SER A 165 9.50 -11.75 -2.17
CA SER A 165 8.15 -12.05 -2.67
C SER A 165 7.56 -13.33 -2.07
N ASN A 166 6.22 -13.36 -1.94
CA ASN A 166 5.46 -14.49 -1.37
C ASN A 166 5.91 -14.87 0.06
N SER A 167 6.36 -13.90 0.84
CA SER A 167 6.69 -14.13 2.25
C SER A 167 5.50 -13.88 3.14
N THR A 168 5.38 -14.71 4.17
CA THR A 168 4.35 -14.60 5.21
C THR A 168 5.01 -14.26 6.53
N ILE A 169 4.63 -13.13 7.14
CA ILE A 169 5.20 -12.66 8.40
C ILE A 169 4.13 -12.80 9.48
N ILE A 170 4.31 -13.73 10.41
CA ILE A 170 3.31 -14.08 11.43
C ILE A 170 3.60 -13.31 12.71
N ALA A 171 2.74 -12.32 12.98
CA ALA A 171 2.83 -11.50 14.18
C ALA A 171 2.53 -12.31 15.49
N PRO A 172 3.10 -11.94 16.64
CA PRO A 172 4.03 -10.82 16.80
C PRO A 172 5.45 -11.18 16.37
N VAL A 173 6.10 -10.32 15.62
CA VAL A 173 7.49 -10.51 15.19
C VAL A 173 8.14 -9.16 14.87
N GLU A 174 9.44 -9.06 15.09
CA GLU A 174 10.26 -7.91 14.74
C GLU A 174 11.29 -8.27 13.66
N LEU A 175 11.37 -7.46 12.60
CA LEU A 175 12.43 -7.52 11.60
C LEU A 175 13.38 -6.33 11.84
N GLY A 176 14.58 -6.61 12.30
CA GLY A 176 15.58 -5.57 12.61
C GLY A 176 16.08 -4.83 11.37
N ASP A 177 16.69 -3.68 11.57
CA ASP A 177 17.23 -2.81 10.52
C ASP A 177 18.16 -3.59 9.57
N ASN A 178 18.13 -3.24 8.28
CA ASN A 178 18.93 -3.84 7.21
C ASN A 178 18.73 -5.36 7.04
N SER A 179 17.72 -5.96 7.66
CA SER A 179 17.50 -7.40 7.54
C SER A 179 16.87 -7.75 6.18
N LEU A 180 17.02 -9.02 5.78
CA LEU A 180 16.49 -9.55 4.55
C LEU A 180 15.66 -10.81 4.84
N VAL A 181 14.46 -10.88 4.28
CA VAL A 181 13.64 -12.10 4.28
C VAL A 181 13.72 -12.73 2.89
N GLY A 182 14.20 -13.97 2.82
CA GLY A 182 14.27 -14.72 1.57
C GLY A 182 12.87 -15.01 1.00
N ALA A 183 12.69 -14.85 -0.30
CA ALA A 183 11.41 -15.07 -0.97
C ALA A 183 10.77 -16.43 -0.64
N GLY A 184 9.44 -16.48 -0.48
CA GLY A 184 8.70 -17.70 -0.15
C GLY A 184 8.90 -18.18 1.29
N SER A 185 9.34 -17.30 2.19
CA SER A 185 9.58 -17.64 3.60
C SER A 185 8.35 -17.40 4.47
N THR A 186 8.16 -18.27 5.48
CA THR A 186 7.24 -18.03 6.59
C THR A 186 8.07 -17.66 7.83
N ILE A 187 7.92 -16.43 8.30
CA ILE A 187 8.67 -15.89 9.43
C ILE A 187 7.80 -15.92 10.68
N THR A 188 8.30 -16.61 11.72
CA THR A 188 7.59 -16.83 12.99
C THR A 188 8.43 -16.44 14.21
N LYS A 189 9.63 -15.89 14.00
CA LYS A 189 10.55 -15.43 15.04
C LYS A 189 11.19 -14.13 14.58
N ASP A 190 11.63 -13.33 15.53
CA ASP A 190 12.35 -12.10 15.27
C ASP A 190 13.59 -12.35 14.40
N VAL A 191 13.86 -11.40 13.52
CA VAL A 191 15.04 -11.39 12.66
C VAL A 191 15.96 -10.28 13.13
N PRO A 192 17.18 -10.59 13.61
CA PRO A 192 18.12 -9.57 14.03
C PRO A 192 18.48 -8.60 12.92
N ALA A 193 18.92 -7.41 13.29
CA ALA A 193 19.50 -6.47 12.33
C ALA A 193 20.64 -7.11 11.53
N ASP A 194 20.79 -6.70 10.27
CA ASP A 194 21.82 -7.16 9.33
C ASP A 194 21.77 -8.68 9.03
N ALA A 195 20.69 -9.38 9.43
CA ALA A 195 20.53 -10.81 9.22
C ALA A 195 19.69 -11.14 7.98
N ILE A 196 19.87 -12.35 7.46
CA ILE A 196 18.95 -12.95 6.48
C ILE A 196 18.16 -14.06 7.14
N ALA A 197 16.81 -14.01 7.00
CA ALA A 197 15.91 -15.06 7.43
C ALA A 197 15.40 -15.87 6.22
N ILE A 198 15.51 -17.20 6.30
CA ILE A 198 15.02 -18.13 5.28
C ILE A 198 14.15 -19.17 5.96
N GLY A 199 12.82 -18.98 5.86
CA GLY A 199 11.80 -19.85 6.47
C GLY A 199 11.09 -20.72 5.45
N ARG A 200 11.83 -21.45 4.58
CA ARG A 200 11.29 -22.34 3.55
C ARG A 200 12.13 -23.59 3.38
N GLY A 201 11.52 -24.65 2.85
CA GLY A 201 12.23 -25.91 2.57
C GLY A 201 13.29 -25.74 1.48
N ARG A 202 14.30 -26.59 1.50
CA ARG A 202 15.28 -26.67 0.41
C ARG A 202 14.62 -27.27 -0.83
N GLN A 203 14.92 -26.71 -1.98
CA GLN A 203 14.48 -27.26 -3.25
C GLN A 203 15.12 -28.63 -3.48
N VAL A 204 14.31 -29.59 -3.95
CA VAL A 204 14.76 -30.91 -4.38
C VAL A 204 14.33 -31.09 -5.83
N ASN A 205 15.29 -31.31 -6.72
CA ASN A 205 15.03 -31.70 -8.11
C ASN A 205 15.00 -33.25 -8.17
N LYS A 206 13.99 -33.78 -8.85
CA LYS A 206 13.89 -35.22 -9.15
C LYS A 206 14.07 -35.41 -10.65
N ASP A 207 15.24 -35.83 -11.04
CA ASP A 207 15.61 -35.98 -12.45
C ASP A 207 14.66 -36.94 -13.15
N GLU A 208 14.26 -36.58 -14.36
CA GLU A 208 13.35 -37.32 -15.23
C GLU A 208 11.95 -37.62 -14.65
N TYR A 209 11.63 -37.18 -13.41
CA TYR A 209 10.34 -37.50 -12.78
C TYR A 209 9.14 -36.98 -13.60
N ALA A 210 9.29 -35.84 -14.29
CA ALA A 210 8.24 -35.25 -15.11
C ALA A 210 7.83 -36.16 -16.28
N THR A 211 8.72 -37.06 -16.76
CA THR A 211 8.40 -38.03 -17.82
C THR A 211 7.33 -39.05 -17.41
N ARG A 212 7.06 -39.19 -16.11
CA ARG A 212 6.06 -40.10 -15.56
C ARG A 212 4.66 -39.47 -15.49
N LEU A 213 4.55 -38.17 -15.77
CA LEU A 213 3.28 -37.44 -15.67
C LEU A 213 2.48 -37.55 -16.98
N PRO A 214 1.13 -37.75 -16.90
CA PRO A 214 0.30 -37.99 -18.09
C PRO A 214 0.36 -36.91 -19.15
N HIS A 215 0.61 -35.66 -18.77
CA HIS A 215 0.69 -34.52 -19.69
C HIS A 215 2.07 -34.35 -20.36
N HIS A 216 3.05 -35.22 -20.02
CA HIS A 216 4.37 -35.10 -20.63
C HIS A 216 4.34 -35.56 -22.10
N PRO A 217 4.98 -34.83 -23.06
CA PRO A 217 4.92 -35.13 -24.47
C PRO A 217 5.34 -36.56 -24.88
N LYS A 218 6.19 -37.22 -24.08
CA LYS A 218 6.56 -38.62 -24.29
C LYS A 218 5.44 -39.62 -24.01
N ASN A 219 4.37 -39.20 -23.35
CA ASN A 219 3.23 -40.03 -22.94
C ASN A 219 1.96 -39.70 -23.72
N GLN A 220 2.03 -38.78 -24.65
CA GLN A 220 1.01 -38.41 -25.66
C GLN A 220 1.32 -39.09 -26.97
#